data_9d4749f935051db49a14fa7c3e0bf2ec
#
_entry.id   9d4749f935051db49a14fa7c3e0bf2ec
#
_cell.length_a   1.000
_cell.length_b   1.000
_cell.length_c   1.000
_cell.angle_alpha   90.00
_cell.angle_beta   90.00
_cell.angle_gamma   90.00
#
_symmetry.space_group_name_H-M   'P 1'
#
loop_
_entity.id
_entity.type
_entity.pdbx_description
1 polymer ?
#
loop_
_entity_poly.entity_id
_entity_poly.type
_entity_poly.pdbx_seq_one_letter_code
_entity_poly.pdbx_strand_id
1 'polypeptide(L)'
;GHYAQVRKSGDRYLLYKAADKAKDQTYFLACLNQEQLARIQFPLGGLTKQEVRAIAEENGFINARKHDSQDICFVPDGDYPAFLERYTGKHYPAGDFLDESGRVVGKHRGAVCYTLGQRKGLGLAMGAPVYVCGKDMEKNTVTVGPNEALFSSALRGNNWVWYPFPELTEPVKVTVKTRHSQTEQPGTIYPEADGFARVEFDIPQRAVTRSEEHTSEL
;
A
#
# COMPACT_ATOMS: atom_id res chain seq x y z
N GLY A 1 -5.94 -13.46 13.45
CA GLY A 1 -4.66 -12.90 13.88
C GLY A 1 -3.81 -12.47 12.70
N HIS A 2 -2.82 -11.66 12.95
CA HIS A 2 -1.91 -11.19 11.92
C HIS A 2 -0.78 -12.19 11.69
N TYR A 3 -0.39 -12.37 10.43
CA TYR A 3 0.71 -13.22 10.00
C TYR A 3 1.98 -12.37 9.84
N ALA A 4 2.78 -12.31 10.88
CA ALA A 4 4.08 -11.67 10.96
C ALA A 4 4.88 -12.30 12.10
N GLN A 5 6.17 -11.97 12.26
CA GLN A 5 6.98 -12.41 13.39
C GLN A 5 7.71 -11.22 14.00
N VAL A 6 7.86 -11.20 15.31
CA VAL A 6 8.72 -10.23 16.02
C VAL A 6 9.81 -11.01 16.75
N ARG A 7 11.04 -10.56 16.62
CA ARG A 7 12.19 -11.15 17.32
C ARG A 7 13.02 -10.04 17.96
N LYS A 8 13.46 -10.27 19.19
CA LYS A 8 14.41 -9.39 19.87
C LYS A 8 15.83 -9.68 19.39
N SER A 9 16.57 -8.66 19.04
CA SER A 9 17.97 -8.73 18.65
C SER A 9 18.74 -7.60 19.38
N GLY A 10 19.55 -7.97 20.38
CA GLY A 10 20.16 -7.01 21.29
C GLY A 10 19.11 -6.22 22.07
N ASP A 11 19.14 -4.91 21.93
CA ASP A 11 18.22 -3.95 22.55
C ASP A 11 17.03 -3.58 21.63
N ARG A 12 16.96 -4.15 20.41
CA ARG A 12 15.96 -3.82 19.40
C ARG A 12 15.02 -4.98 19.11
N TYR A 13 13.84 -4.64 18.61
CA TYR A 13 12.84 -5.58 18.08
C TYR A 13 12.78 -5.47 16.57
N LEU A 14 12.84 -6.62 15.90
CA LEU A 14 12.81 -6.74 14.44
C LEU A 14 11.48 -7.35 14.00
N LEU A 15 10.86 -6.73 12.99
CA LEU A 15 9.69 -7.29 12.33
C LEU A 15 10.14 -8.20 11.18
N TYR A 16 9.72 -9.45 11.21
CA TYR A 16 10.01 -10.45 10.17
C TYR A 16 8.73 -10.88 9.46
N LYS A 17 8.92 -11.26 8.19
CA LYS A 17 7.86 -11.86 7.40
C LYS A 17 7.32 -13.13 8.01
N ALA A 18 6.05 -13.42 7.74
CA ALA A 18 5.43 -14.66 8.13
C ALA A 18 6.07 -15.88 7.42
N ALA A 19 5.89 -17.06 8.02
CA ALA A 19 6.23 -18.33 7.37
C ALA A 19 5.36 -18.56 6.11
N ASP A 20 4.08 -18.23 6.19
CA ASP A 20 3.17 -18.22 5.04
C ASP A 20 3.29 -16.92 4.26
N LYS A 21 4.08 -16.94 3.18
CA LYS A 21 4.30 -15.78 2.31
C LYS A 21 3.03 -15.24 1.65
N ALA A 22 2.03 -16.09 1.41
CA ALA A 22 0.77 -15.69 0.81
C ALA A 22 -0.16 -14.95 1.79
N LYS A 23 0.12 -15.07 3.09
CA LYS A 23 -0.62 -14.43 4.18
C LYS A 23 0.19 -13.39 4.94
N ASP A 24 1.41 -13.10 4.48
CA ASP A 24 2.29 -12.13 5.11
C ASP A 24 1.65 -10.74 5.16
N GLN A 25 1.63 -10.15 6.35
CA GLN A 25 1.01 -8.85 6.62
C GLN A 25 2.02 -7.80 7.08
N THR A 26 3.32 -8.07 6.95
CA THR A 26 4.37 -7.14 7.36
C THR A 26 4.30 -5.80 6.63
N TYR A 27 3.75 -5.77 5.40
CA TYR A 27 3.52 -4.52 4.68
C TYR A 27 2.65 -3.53 5.47
N PHE A 28 1.55 -4.00 6.06
CA PHE A 28 0.66 -3.16 6.88
C PHE A 28 1.21 -2.89 8.28
N LEU A 29 2.04 -3.80 8.78
CA LEU A 29 2.63 -3.71 10.12
C LEU A 29 3.95 -2.93 10.15
N ALA A 30 4.46 -2.52 9.00
CA ALA A 30 5.73 -1.80 8.87
C ALA A 30 5.74 -0.40 9.54
N CYS A 31 4.59 0.13 9.92
CA CYS A 31 4.45 1.39 10.67
C CYS A 31 4.65 1.22 12.19
N LEU A 32 4.71 -0.02 12.70
CA LEU A 32 4.87 -0.26 14.14
C LEU A 32 6.27 0.16 14.60
N ASN A 33 6.34 0.98 15.64
CA ASN A 33 7.62 1.42 16.22
C ASN A 33 8.18 0.40 17.22
N GLN A 34 9.37 0.68 17.76
CA GLN A 34 10.10 -0.21 18.69
C GLN A 34 9.30 -0.48 19.99
N GLU A 35 8.66 0.54 20.55
CA GLU A 35 7.84 0.39 21.75
C GLU A 35 6.63 -0.51 21.51
N GLN A 36 5.97 -0.36 20.37
CA GLN A 36 4.84 -1.19 19.97
C GLN A 36 5.28 -2.64 19.72
N LEU A 37 6.38 -2.86 18.99
CA LEU A 37 6.91 -4.19 18.73
C LEU A 37 7.33 -4.92 20.01
N ALA A 38 7.81 -4.20 21.02
CA ALA A 38 8.16 -4.78 22.32
C ALA A 38 6.96 -5.39 23.07
N ARG A 39 5.73 -4.93 22.76
CA ARG A 39 4.49 -5.32 23.46
C ARG A 39 3.60 -6.23 22.63
N ILE A 40 3.87 -6.40 21.32
CA ILE A 40 3.03 -7.16 20.41
C ILE A 40 3.59 -8.57 20.23
N GLN A 41 2.67 -9.55 20.16
CA GLN A 41 2.98 -10.92 19.77
C GLN A 41 2.11 -11.32 18.58
N PHE A 42 2.71 -12.05 17.65
CA PHE A 42 2.04 -12.61 16.48
C PHE A 42 2.10 -14.15 16.53
N PRO A 43 1.20 -14.82 17.29
CA PRO A 43 1.26 -16.26 17.49
C PRO A 43 1.16 -17.08 16.21
N LEU A 44 0.55 -16.53 15.17
CA LEU A 44 0.34 -17.20 13.88
C LEU A 44 1.50 -17.02 12.91
N GLY A 45 2.49 -16.19 13.23
CA GLY A 45 3.55 -15.82 12.30
C GLY A 45 4.45 -16.97 11.84
N GLY A 46 4.58 -18.02 12.66
CA GLY A 46 5.35 -19.23 12.35
C GLY A 46 4.54 -20.35 11.69
N LEU A 47 3.23 -20.14 11.45
CA LEU A 47 2.32 -21.15 10.94
C LEU A 47 1.79 -20.76 9.55
N THR A 48 1.48 -21.78 8.75
CA THR A 48 0.73 -21.61 7.51
C THR A 48 -0.77 -21.46 7.81
N LYS A 49 -1.52 -20.90 6.88
CA LYS A 49 -2.99 -20.80 7.01
C LYS A 49 -3.66 -22.16 7.14
N GLN A 50 -3.09 -23.19 6.51
CA GLN A 50 -3.61 -24.57 6.60
C GLN A 50 -3.43 -25.13 8.02
N GLU A 51 -2.24 -24.98 8.60
CA GLU A 51 -1.98 -25.39 9.99
C GLU A 51 -2.87 -24.67 10.98
N VAL A 52 -3.07 -23.35 10.82
CA VAL A 52 -3.98 -22.58 11.68
C VAL A 52 -5.41 -23.09 11.58
N ARG A 53 -5.88 -23.45 10.38
CA ARG A 53 -7.22 -24.04 10.21
C ARG A 53 -7.32 -25.42 10.86
N ALA A 54 -6.32 -26.27 10.69
CA ALA A 54 -6.29 -27.59 11.32
C ALA A 54 -6.36 -27.48 12.86
N ILE A 55 -5.55 -26.61 13.46
CA ILE A 55 -5.57 -26.32 14.89
C ILE A 55 -6.95 -25.81 15.34
N ALA A 56 -7.56 -24.91 14.56
CA ALA A 56 -8.88 -24.35 14.88
C ALA A 56 -9.99 -25.42 14.80
N GLU A 57 -9.93 -26.33 13.83
CA GLU A 57 -10.87 -27.47 13.70
C GLU A 57 -10.70 -28.47 14.85
N GLU A 58 -9.47 -28.85 15.19
CA GLU A 58 -9.15 -29.75 16.29
C GLU A 58 -9.64 -29.20 17.64
N ASN A 59 -9.61 -27.89 17.83
CA ASN A 59 -10.09 -27.22 19.04
C ASN A 59 -11.57 -26.82 18.96
N GLY A 60 -12.30 -27.23 17.92
CA GLY A 60 -13.74 -27.01 17.81
C GLY A 60 -14.17 -25.56 17.61
N PHE A 61 -13.31 -24.69 17.07
CA PHE A 61 -13.66 -23.30 16.82
C PHE A 61 -14.68 -23.18 15.67
N ILE A 62 -15.82 -22.55 15.95
CA ILE A 62 -16.93 -22.41 14.99
C ILE A 62 -16.56 -21.66 13.70
N ASN A 63 -15.52 -20.84 13.75
CA ASN A 63 -15.02 -20.05 12.61
C ASN A 63 -13.84 -20.71 11.89
N ALA A 64 -13.46 -21.97 12.22
CA ALA A 64 -12.33 -22.67 11.62
C ALA A 64 -12.40 -22.72 10.09
N ARG A 65 -13.63 -22.91 9.53
CA ARG A 65 -13.91 -22.99 8.10
C ARG A 65 -14.33 -21.67 7.46
N LYS A 66 -14.37 -20.57 8.23
CA LYS A 66 -14.74 -19.26 7.67
C LYS A 66 -13.76 -18.83 6.59
N HIS A 67 -14.31 -18.37 5.46
CA HIS A 67 -13.49 -17.74 4.41
C HIS A 67 -12.83 -16.48 4.92
N ASP A 68 -11.65 -16.16 4.39
CA ASP A 68 -11.00 -14.91 4.68
C ASP A 68 -11.86 -13.74 4.19
N SER A 69 -11.96 -12.69 4.99
CA SER A 69 -12.60 -11.44 4.55
C SER A 69 -11.75 -10.84 3.43
N GLN A 70 -12.33 -10.66 2.26
CA GLN A 70 -11.65 -10.08 1.09
C GLN A 70 -11.98 -8.60 0.92
N ASP A 71 -13.06 -8.14 1.54
CA ASP A 71 -13.54 -6.77 1.47
C ASP A 71 -13.39 -6.05 2.81
N ILE A 72 -13.40 -4.73 2.72
CA ILE A 72 -13.37 -3.84 3.88
C ILE A 72 -14.69 -4.04 4.65
N CYS A 73 -14.63 -4.56 5.86
CA CYS A 73 -15.80 -5.00 6.63
C CYS A 73 -16.82 -3.88 6.94
N PHE A 74 -16.41 -2.61 6.85
CA PHE A 74 -17.28 -1.45 7.08
C PHE A 74 -17.76 -0.79 5.76
N VAL A 75 -17.44 -1.39 4.59
CA VAL A 75 -17.98 -1.00 3.27
C VAL A 75 -18.60 -2.24 2.60
N PRO A 76 -19.70 -2.78 3.15
CA PRO A 76 -20.26 -4.05 2.73
C PRO A 76 -20.86 -4.03 1.31
N ASP A 77 -21.20 -2.84 0.81
CA ASP A 77 -21.73 -2.59 -0.52
C ASP A 77 -20.65 -2.37 -1.59
N GLY A 78 -19.36 -2.30 -1.19
CA GLY A 78 -18.24 -2.00 -2.07
C GLY A 78 -18.24 -0.58 -2.63
N ASP A 79 -19.20 0.27 -2.24
CA ASP A 79 -19.26 1.68 -2.64
C ASP A 79 -18.41 2.56 -1.72
N TYR A 80 -17.11 2.49 -1.95
CA TYR A 80 -16.12 3.24 -1.18
C TYR A 80 -16.29 4.77 -1.27
N PRO A 81 -16.56 5.37 -2.44
CA PRO A 81 -16.86 6.80 -2.53
C PRO A 81 -18.05 7.23 -1.67
N ALA A 82 -19.16 6.51 -1.73
CA ALA A 82 -20.33 6.80 -0.90
C ALA A 82 -20.04 6.63 0.60
N PHE A 83 -19.23 5.63 0.97
CA PHE A 83 -18.75 5.48 2.34
C PHE A 83 -17.94 6.71 2.78
N LEU A 84 -17.00 7.18 1.98
CA LEU A 84 -16.18 8.36 2.29
C LEU A 84 -17.04 9.62 2.45
N GLU A 85 -18.02 9.84 1.58
CA GLU A 85 -18.96 10.96 1.70
C GLU A 85 -19.71 10.92 3.03
N ARG A 86 -20.25 9.74 3.41
CA ARG A 86 -20.95 9.55 4.70
C ARG A 86 -20.02 9.79 5.91
N TYR A 87 -18.79 9.26 5.83
CA TYR A 87 -17.84 9.30 6.95
C TYR A 87 -17.22 10.69 7.13
N THR A 88 -16.85 11.37 6.05
CA THR A 88 -16.18 12.68 6.10
C THR A 88 -17.14 13.87 6.07
N GLY A 89 -18.39 13.65 5.67
CA GLY A 89 -19.35 14.71 5.39
C GLY A 89 -19.00 15.56 4.18
N LYS A 90 -17.98 15.17 3.40
CA LYS A 90 -17.54 15.89 2.19
C LYS A 90 -18.20 15.28 0.95
N HIS A 91 -18.68 16.14 0.07
CA HIS A 91 -19.12 15.73 -1.26
C HIS A 91 -17.95 15.71 -2.24
N TYR A 92 -17.86 14.68 -3.06
CA TYR A 92 -16.81 14.51 -4.09
C TYR A 92 -17.41 14.71 -5.48
N PRO A 93 -17.51 15.95 -5.99
CA PRO A 93 -18.18 16.25 -7.25
C PRO A 93 -17.42 15.68 -8.45
N ALA A 94 -18.10 15.64 -9.60
CA ALA A 94 -17.45 15.39 -10.88
C ALA A 94 -16.36 16.43 -11.16
N GLY A 95 -15.28 16.01 -11.83
CA GLY A 95 -14.14 16.86 -12.17
C GLY A 95 -13.61 16.54 -13.56
N ASP A 96 -12.38 16.99 -13.84
CA ASP A 96 -11.77 16.88 -15.16
C ASP A 96 -10.68 15.81 -15.22
N PHE A 97 -10.75 14.97 -16.26
CA PHE A 97 -9.58 14.23 -16.71
C PHE A 97 -8.68 15.15 -17.52
N LEU A 98 -7.40 15.18 -17.17
CA LEU A 98 -6.36 15.92 -17.87
C LEU A 98 -5.40 14.95 -18.56
N ASP A 99 -4.89 15.32 -19.73
CA ASP A 99 -3.72 14.65 -20.30
C ASP A 99 -2.41 15.19 -19.65
N GLU A 100 -1.26 14.63 -20.04
CA GLU A 100 0.06 15.03 -19.52
C GLU A 100 0.41 16.50 -19.81
N SER A 101 -0.25 17.13 -20.81
CA SER A 101 -0.08 18.55 -21.11
C SER A 101 -1.00 19.46 -20.27
N GLY A 102 -1.87 18.89 -19.45
CA GLY A 102 -2.87 19.61 -18.65
C GLY A 102 -4.16 19.96 -19.42
N ARG A 103 -4.33 19.44 -20.63
CA ARG A 103 -5.54 19.66 -21.43
C ARG A 103 -6.66 18.74 -20.95
N VAL A 104 -7.90 19.25 -20.85
CA VAL A 104 -9.07 18.46 -20.49
C VAL A 104 -9.41 17.47 -21.62
N VAL A 105 -9.49 16.18 -21.28
CA VAL A 105 -9.81 15.08 -22.20
C VAL A 105 -11.12 14.36 -21.86
N GLY A 106 -11.77 14.74 -20.76
CA GLY A 106 -13.06 14.18 -20.35
C GLY A 106 -13.46 14.60 -18.95
N LYS A 107 -14.58 14.05 -18.47
CA LYS A 107 -15.10 14.26 -17.12
C LYS A 107 -15.07 12.98 -16.31
N HIS A 108 -14.76 13.08 -15.02
CA HIS A 108 -14.79 11.99 -14.07
C HIS A 108 -15.82 12.23 -12.95
N ARG A 109 -16.19 11.19 -12.23
CA ARG A 109 -17.19 11.20 -11.15
C ARG A 109 -16.66 11.53 -9.75
N GLY A 110 -15.55 12.25 -9.66
CA GLY A 110 -14.82 12.57 -8.43
C GLY A 110 -13.44 11.90 -8.38
N ALA A 111 -12.37 12.66 -8.08
CA ALA A 111 -10.99 12.15 -8.08
C ALA A 111 -10.78 11.00 -7.08
N VAL A 112 -11.58 10.95 -6.00
CA VAL A 112 -11.58 9.89 -4.99
C VAL A 112 -11.91 8.49 -5.58
N CYS A 113 -12.65 8.43 -6.69
CA CYS A 113 -13.07 7.19 -7.34
C CYS A 113 -11.98 6.52 -8.16
N TYR A 114 -10.79 7.12 -8.25
CA TYR A 114 -9.74 6.65 -9.15
C TYR A 114 -8.45 6.34 -8.40
N THR A 115 -7.78 5.27 -8.85
CA THR A 115 -6.53 4.78 -8.27
C THR A 115 -5.40 4.91 -9.28
N LEU A 116 -4.21 5.29 -8.83
CA LEU A 116 -3.02 5.38 -9.69
C LEU A 116 -2.74 4.05 -10.39
N GLY A 117 -2.53 4.09 -11.70
CA GLY A 117 -2.37 2.91 -12.54
C GLY A 117 -3.66 2.26 -13.02
N GLN A 118 -4.85 2.77 -12.64
CA GLN A 118 -6.14 2.30 -13.12
C GLN A 118 -6.28 2.52 -14.63
N ARG A 119 -6.76 1.48 -15.34
CA ARG A 119 -7.05 1.52 -16.78
C ARG A 119 -8.56 1.43 -17.08
N LYS A 120 -9.25 0.56 -16.33
CA LYS A 120 -10.67 0.28 -16.59
C LYS A 120 -11.58 1.31 -15.93
N GLY A 121 -12.75 1.55 -16.51
CA GLY A 121 -13.77 2.40 -15.91
C GLY A 121 -13.50 3.90 -15.99
N LEU A 122 -12.59 4.34 -16.88
CA LEU A 122 -12.31 5.77 -17.08
C LEU A 122 -13.35 6.44 -17.97
N GLY A 123 -14.02 5.69 -18.86
CA GLY A 123 -15.00 6.24 -19.78
C GLY A 123 -14.40 7.16 -20.87
N LEU A 124 -13.11 7.05 -21.13
CA LEU A 124 -12.38 7.85 -22.12
C LEU A 124 -12.18 7.08 -23.43
N ALA A 125 -12.38 7.74 -24.55
CA ALA A 125 -12.12 7.22 -25.90
C ALA A 125 -10.90 7.95 -26.50
N MET A 126 -9.69 7.48 -26.14
CA MET A 126 -8.42 8.15 -26.48
C MET A 126 -7.67 7.49 -27.67
N GLY A 127 -8.29 6.49 -28.34
CA GLY A 127 -7.65 5.76 -29.46
C GLY A 127 -6.54 4.80 -29.03
N ALA A 128 -5.91 5.00 -27.86
CA ALA A 128 -4.91 4.14 -27.24
C ALA A 128 -5.26 3.92 -25.75
N PRO A 129 -4.75 2.83 -25.14
CA PRO A 129 -4.93 2.61 -23.70
C PRO A 129 -4.31 3.73 -22.88
N VAL A 130 -5.10 4.31 -21.96
CA VAL A 130 -4.61 5.31 -21.00
C VAL A 130 -4.82 4.83 -19.57
N TYR A 131 -4.00 5.36 -18.67
CA TYR A 131 -3.94 4.99 -17.28
C TYR A 131 -3.97 6.24 -16.40
N VAL A 132 -4.49 6.12 -15.20
CA VAL A 132 -4.41 7.19 -14.20
C VAL A 132 -2.94 7.34 -13.77
N CYS A 133 -2.34 8.48 -14.09
CA CYS A 133 -0.94 8.79 -13.80
C CYS A 133 -0.78 9.77 -12.63
N GLY A 134 -1.85 10.46 -12.22
CA GLY A 134 -1.84 11.37 -11.08
C GLY A 134 -3.25 11.79 -10.68
N LYS A 135 -3.36 12.26 -9.44
CA LYS A 135 -4.57 12.85 -8.88
C LYS A 135 -4.22 14.13 -8.13
N ASP A 136 -5.04 15.14 -8.26
CA ASP A 136 -5.01 16.34 -7.42
C ASP A 136 -6.37 16.46 -6.73
N MET A 137 -6.39 16.15 -5.44
CA MET A 137 -7.64 16.13 -4.66
C MET A 137 -8.16 17.53 -4.36
N GLU A 138 -7.29 18.55 -4.32
CA GLU A 138 -7.69 19.94 -4.08
C GLU A 138 -8.34 20.54 -5.33
N LYS A 139 -7.72 20.30 -6.50
CA LYS A 139 -8.27 20.78 -7.80
C LYS A 139 -9.33 19.83 -8.35
N ASN A 140 -9.54 18.68 -7.71
CA ASN A 140 -10.44 17.62 -8.18
C ASN A 140 -10.17 17.24 -9.64
N THR A 141 -8.90 16.96 -9.96
CA THR A 141 -8.47 16.53 -11.30
C THR A 141 -7.77 15.19 -11.27
N VAL A 142 -7.90 14.43 -12.35
CA VAL A 142 -7.23 13.14 -12.56
C VAL A 142 -6.44 13.22 -13.84
N THR A 143 -5.11 13.06 -13.74
CA THR A 143 -4.23 13.04 -14.91
C THR A 143 -4.17 11.64 -15.50
N VAL A 144 -4.33 11.52 -16.81
CA VAL A 144 -4.23 10.26 -17.54
C VAL A 144 -3.12 10.33 -18.59
N GLY A 145 -2.44 9.22 -18.81
CA GLY A 145 -1.34 9.12 -19.75
C GLY A 145 -1.05 7.68 -20.19
N PRO A 146 -0.03 7.45 -21.01
CA PRO A 146 0.41 6.13 -21.44
C PRO A 146 0.98 5.33 -20.26
N ASN A 147 1.14 4.01 -20.46
CA ASN A 147 1.66 3.13 -19.40
C ASN A 147 3.06 3.54 -18.91
N GLU A 148 3.87 4.07 -19.79
CA GLU A 148 5.26 4.50 -19.55
C GLU A 148 5.35 5.62 -18.52
N ALA A 149 4.34 6.48 -18.46
CA ALA A 149 4.22 7.56 -17.47
C ALA A 149 4.04 7.08 -16.02
N LEU A 150 3.76 5.79 -15.82
CA LEU A 150 3.58 5.20 -14.50
C LEU A 150 4.90 4.75 -13.85
N PHE A 151 6.01 4.72 -14.58
CA PHE A 151 7.25 4.15 -14.06
C PHE A 151 8.12 5.21 -13.38
N SER A 152 8.61 4.85 -12.19
CA SER A 152 9.55 5.67 -11.41
C SER A 152 10.80 4.86 -11.10
N SER A 153 11.97 5.46 -11.29
CA SER A 153 13.27 4.87 -10.92
C SER A 153 13.62 5.07 -9.44
N ALA A 154 12.94 5.97 -8.76
CA ALA A 154 13.18 6.25 -7.34
C ALA A 154 11.91 6.71 -6.64
N LEU A 155 11.95 6.63 -5.30
CA LEU A 155 11.03 7.31 -4.40
C LEU A 155 11.79 8.03 -3.28
N ARG A 156 11.18 9.04 -2.70
CA ARG A 156 11.68 9.77 -1.53
C ARG A 156 10.61 9.75 -0.45
N GLY A 157 11.02 9.51 0.78
CA GLY A 157 10.10 9.47 1.93
C GLY A 157 10.72 9.98 3.21
N ASN A 158 9.89 10.22 4.20
CA ASN A 158 10.26 10.60 5.55
C ASN A 158 9.49 9.75 6.57
N ASN A 159 9.66 10.01 7.85
CA ASN A 159 9.01 9.27 8.95
C ASN A 159 9.27 7.76 8.90
N TRP A 160 10.49 7.38 8.51
CA TRP A 160 10.89 5.99 8.43
C TRP A 160 10.94 5.31 9.80
N VAL A 161 10.48 4.08 9.86
CA VAL A 161 10.68 3.21 11.03
C VAL A 161 11.79 2.22 10.72
N TRP A 162 12.92 2.38 11.39
CA TRP A 162 14.08 1.51 11.23
C TRP A 162 14.06 0.42 12.30
N TYR A 163 14.11 -0.86 11.90
CA TYR A 163 14.14 -1.97 12.84
C TYR A 163 15.57 -2.41 13.21
N PRO A 164 16.47 -2.64 12.23
CA PRO A 164 17.80 -3.18 12.55
C PRO A 164 18.76 -2.17 13.17
N PHE A 165 18.53 -0.88 12.97
CA PHE A 165 19.37 0.21 13.45
C PHE A 165 18.51 1.42 13.86
N PRO A 166 19.03 2.34 14.69
CA PRO A 166 18.26 3.52 15.11
C PRO A 166 18.08 4.54 13.98
N GLU A 167 19.05 4.65 13.09
CA GLU A 167 19.09 5.61 11.99
C GLU A 167 19.83 5.03 10.79
N LEU A 168 19.44 5.43 9.58
CA LEU A 168 20.15 5.11 8.35
C LEU A 168 21.28 6.13 8.16
N THR A 169 22.54 5.69 8.26
CA THR A 169 23.74 6.55 8.14
C THR A 169 24.53 6.32 6.86
N GLU A 170 24.31 5.21 6.18
CA GLU A 170 24.99 4.84 4.95
C GLU A 170 24.03 4.14 3.98
N PRO A 171 24.32 4.10 2.67
CA PRO A 171 23.49 3.38 1.72
C PRO A 171 23.40 1.89 2.02
N VAL A 172 22.17 1.34 1.95
CA VAL A 172 21.90 -0.08 2.20
C VAL A 172 21.15 -0.69 1.02
N LYS A 173 21.64 -1.84 0.54
CA LYS A 173 20.90 -2.66 -0.43
C LYS A 173 19.72 -3.33 0.25
N VAL A 174 18.56 -3.22 -0.38
CA VAL A 174 17.28 -3.69 0.15
C VAL A 174 16.43 -4.34 -0.95
N THR A 175 15.38 -5.05 -0.55
CA THR A 175 14.24 -5.30 -1.42
C THR A 175 13.09 -4.41 -1.00
N VAL A 176 12.43 -3.80 -1.97
CA VAL A 176 11.42 -2.77 -1.76
C VAL A 176 10.07 -3.25 -2.28
N LYS A 177 9.03 -3.00 -1.50
CA LYS A 177 7.65 -3.28 -1.86
C LYS A 177 6.85 -1.99 -1.74
N THR A 178 6.41 -1.43 -2.86
CA THR A 178 5.71 -0.15 -2.91
C THR A 178 4.19 -0.28 -2.80
N ARG A 179 3.66 -1.52 -2.94
CA ARG A 179 2.24 -1.87 -2.74
C ARG A 179 2.12 -3.27 -2.15
N HIS A 180 1.06 -3.51 -1.40
CA HIS A 180 0.82 -4.83 -0.79
C HIS A 180 0.82 -5.98 -1.81
N SER A 181 0.18 -5.80 -2.96
CA SER A 181 0.04 -6.85 -3.98
C SER A 181 1.26 -7.00 -4.91
N GLN A 182 2.27 -6.11 -4.83
CA GLN A 182 3.46 -6.20 -5.68
C GLN A 182 4.48 -7.19 -5.13
N THR A 183 5.27 -7.77 -6.04
CA THR A 183 6.49 -8.51 -5.67
C THR A 183 7.58 -7.51 -5.29
N GLU A 184 8.36 -7.85 -4.28
CA GLU A 184 9.52 -7.06 -3.88
C GLU A 184 10.56 -6.97 -5.00
N GLN A 185 11.13 -5.78 -5.13
CA GLN A 185 12.13 -5.48 -6.15
C GLN A 185 13.43 -4.98 -5.51
N PRO A 186 14.58 -5.33 -6.05
CA PRO A 186 15.86 -4.87 -5.52
C PRO A 186 16.04 -3.37 -5.72
N GLY A 187 16.74 -2.75 -4.79
CA GLY A 187 17.09 -1.34 -4.83
C GLY A 187 18.05 -0.97 -3.73
N THR A 188 18.42 0.30 -3.66
CA THR A 188 19.31 0.84 -2.65
C THR A 188 18.64 2.02 -1.96
N ILE A 189 18.63 2.03 -0.64
CA ILE A 189 18.15 3.15 0.15
C ILE A 189 19.33 4.00 0.58
N TYR A 190 19.21 5.31 0.40
CA TYR A 190 20.23 6.32 0.70
C TYR A 190 19.71 7.25 1.80
N PRO A 191 20.53 7.57 2.80
CA PRO A 191 20.19 8.62 3.76
C PRO A 191 20.16 9.99 3.07
N GLU A 192 19.23 10.83 3.47
CA GLU A 192 19.16 12.25 3.09
C GLU A 192 19.01 13.13 4.33
N ALA A 193 19.15 14.45 4.18
CA ALA A 193 18.98 15.39 5.26
C ALA A 193 17.54 15.39 5.81
N ASP A 194 17.38 15.91 7.03
CA ASP A 194 16.08 16.19 7.68
C ASP A 194 15.17 14.95 7.86
N GLY A 195 15.77 13.76 8.06
CA GLY A 195 15.04 12.51 8.29
C GLY A 195 14.42 11.92 7.02
N PHE A 196 14.77 12.45 5.86
CA PHE A 196 14.40 11.84 4.59
C PHE A 196 15.34 10.69 4.23
N ALA A 197 14.82 9.77 3.42
CA ALA A 197 15.63 8.79 2.70
C ALA A 197 15.10 8.64 1.28
N ARG A 198 15.99 8.31 0.36
CA ARG A 198 15.68 8.08 -1.04
C ARG A 198 15.96 6.63 -1.39
N VAL A 199 15.01 5.98 -2.02
CA VAL A 199 15.17 4.63 -2.57
C VAL A 199 15.35 4.73 -4.06
N GLU A 200 16.41 4.15 -4.58
CA GLU A 200 16.63 3.92 -6.01
C GLU A 200 16.32 2.46 -6.32
N PHE A 201 15.48 2.22 -7.30
CA PHE A 201 15.15 0.89 -7.78
C PHE A 201 16.13 0.44 -8.85
N ASP A 202 16.58 -0.81 -8.80
CA ASP A 202 17.42 -1.38 -9.86
C ASP A 202 16.66 -1.49 -11.20
N ILE A 203 15.32 -1.62 -11.11
CA ILE A 203 14.39 -1.61 -12.25
C ILE A 203 13.24 -0.66 -11.92
N PRO A 204 12.89 0.28 -12.82
CA PRO A 204 11.80 1.22 -12.58
C PRO A 204 10.49 0.54 -12.14
N GLN A 205 9.86 1.07 -11.11
CA GLN A 205 8.64 0.52 -10.52
C GLN A 205 7.40 1.22 -11.02
N ARG A 206 6.37 0.42 -11.33
CA ARG A 206 5.10 0.91 -11.87
C ARG A 206 4.20 1.43 -10.76
N ALA A 207 3.62 2.60 -10.97
CA ALA A 207 2.57 3.20 -10.15
C ALA A 207 2.96 3.27 -8.67
N VAL A 208 4.13 3.83 -8.39
CA VAL A 208 4.56 4.16 -7.03
C VAL A 208 3.64 5.25 -6.49
N THR A 209 2.87 4.93 -5.45
CA THR A 209 1.91 5.85 -4.83
C THR A 209 2.52 6.57 -3.66
N ARG A 210 2.05 7.78 -3.39
CA ARG A 210 2.35 8.51 -2.16
C ARG A 210 1.57 7.92 -0.98
N SER A 211 2.07 8.08 0.24
CA SER A 211 1.41 7.58 1.44
C SER A 211 0.01 8.19 1.65
N GLU A 212 -0.18 9.46 1.33
CA GLU A 212 -1.47 10.14 1.39
C GLU A 212 -2.48 9.62 0.35
N GLU A 213 -2.00 8.95 -0.71
CA GLU A 213 -2.88 8.32 -1.71
C GLU A 213 -3.31 6.92 -1.27
N HIS A 214 -2.60 6.28 -0.34
CA HIS A 214 -3.00 5.01 0.27
C HIS A 214 -4.21 5.14 1.20
N THR A 215 -4.51 6.31 1.73
CA THR A 215 -5.72 6.55 2.52
C THR A 215 -7.01 6.45 1.71
N SER A 216 -6.90 6.43 0.38
CA SER A 216 -8.04 6.16 -0.53
C SER A 216 -8.19 4.67 -0.89
N GLU A 217 -7.32 3.79 -0.36
CA GLU A 217 -7.37 2.33 -0.54
C GLU A 217 -7.73 1.57 0.77
N LEU A 218 -8.08 2.31 1.83
CA LEU A 218 -8.57 1.74 3.10
C LEU A 218 -10.08 1.68 3.11
#